data_86cc3f3b6927c842d5a89eb4e9901714
#
_entry.id   86cc3f3b6927c842d5a89eb4e9901714
#
_cell.length_a   1.000
_cell.length_b   1.000
_cell.length_c   1.000
_cell.angle_alpha   90.00
_cell.angle_beta   90.00
_cell.angle_gamma   90.00
#
_symmetry.space_group_name_H-M   'P 1'
#
loop_
_entity.id
_entity.type
_entity.pdbx_description
1 polymer ?
#
loop_
_entity_poly.entity_id
_entity_poly.type
_entity_poly.pdbx_seq_one_letter_code
_entity_poly.pdbx_strand_id
1 'polypeptide(L)'
;VALPKLTDEQRKEALAKAAEARKARAELKEQLKRSDITLKEVLDKASSDEIIGKTKVSALLESLPKVGKVKAKEIMEELEIAQTRRLRGLGDRQRRALLERFGYSEE
;
A
#
# COMPACT_ATOMS: atom_id res chain seq x y z
N VAL A 1 8.64 -34.62 1.66
CA VAL A 1 7.44 -34.49 2.46
C VAL A 1 6.42 -33.68 1.72
N ALA A 2 5.26 -34.26 1.49
CA ALA A 2 4.20 -33.58 0.78
C ALA A 2 3.60 -32.48 1.66
N LEU A 3 3.34 -31.33 1.08
CA LEU A 3 2.63 -30.28 1.79
C LEU A 3 1.19 -30.74 2.04
N PRO A 4 0.64 -30.43 3.21
CA PRO A 4 -0.75 -30.79 3.47
C PRO A 4 -1.68 -30.11 2.47
N LYS A 5 -2.59 -30.86 1.93
CA LYS A 5 -3.58 -30.31 1.01
C LYS A 5 -4.60 -29.52 1.82
N LEU A 6 -4.97 -28.38 1.29
CA LEU A 6 -6.03 -27.58 1.88
C LEU A 6 -7.35 -28.32 1.71
N THR A 7 -8.20 -28.27 2.73
CA THR A 7 -9.56 -28.76 2.61
C THR A 7 -10.34 -27.84 1.67
N ASP A 8 -11.48 -28.29 1.16
CA ASP A 8 -12.30 -27.48 0.29
C ASP A 8 -12.75 -26.20 1.00
N GLU A 9 -13.07 -26.29 2.29
CA GLU A 9 -13.45 -25.14 3.09
C GLU A 9 -12.30 -24.13 3.23
N GLN A 10 -11.10 -24.63 3.52
CA GLN A 10 -9.91 -23.79 3.62
C GLN A 10 -9.60 -23.11 2.30
N ARG A 11 -9.77 -23.81 1.19
CA ARG A 11 -9.56 -23.26 -0.14
C ARG A 11 -10.56 -22.15 -0.43
N LYS A 12 -11.82 -22.36 -0.10
CA LYS A 12 -12.87 -21.35 -0.28
C LYS A 12 -12.59 -20.12 0.56
N GLU A 13 -12.17 -20.30 1.80
CA GLU A 13 -11.81 -19.19 2.69
C GLU A 13 -10.61 -18.41 2.14
N ALA A 14 -9.60 -19.12 1.68
CA ALA A 14 -8.41 -18.49 1.10
C ALA A 14 -8.77 -17.66 -0.14
N LEU A 15 -9.61 -18.21 -1.02
CA LEU A 15 -10.07 -17.52 -2.21
C LEU A 15 -10.92 -16.30 -1.87
N ALA A 16 -11.80 -16.43 -0.88
CA ALA A 16 -12.64 -15.32 -0.42
C ALA A 16 -11.79 -14.19 0.15
N LYS A 17 -10.80 -14.51 1.00
CA LYS A 17 -9.89 -13.51 1.56
C LYS A 17 -9.06 -12.83 0.48
N ALA A 18 -8.58 -13.60 -0.49
CA ALA A 18 -7.82 -13.04 -1.60
C ALA A 18 -8.67 -12.11 -2.46
N ALA A 19 -9.93 -12.47 -2.68
CA ALA A 19 -10.86 -11.63 -3.44
C ALA A 19 -11.17 -10.34 -2.69
N GLU A 20 -11.40 -10.41 -1.39
CA GLU A 20 -11.62 -9.23 -0.55
C GLU A 20 -10.41 -8.31 -0.56
N ALA A 21 -9.21 -8.86 -0.44
CA ALA A 21 -7.99 -8.08 -0.46
C ALA A 21 -7.81 -7.37 -1.80
N ARG A 22 -8.08 -8.05 -2.91
CA ARG A 22 -8.00 -7.45 -4.24
C ARG A 22 -9.00 -6.34 -4.41
N LYS A 23 -10.23 -6.56 -3.95
CA LYS A 23 -11.30 -5.57 -4.02
C LYS A 23 -10.94 -4.33 -3.19
N ALA A 24 -10.46 -4.54 -1.97
CA ALA A 24 -10.06 -3.44 -1.10
C ALA A 24 -8.92 -2.63 -1.70
N ARG A 25 -7.93 -3.29 -2.30
CA ARG A 25 -6.82 -2.60 -2.97
C ARG A 25 -7.29 -1.83 -4.19
N ALA A 26 -8.20 -2.39 -4.97
CA ALA A 26 -8.76 -1.71 -6.13
C ALA A 26 -9.54 -0.47 -5.71
N GLU A 27 -10.33 -0.57 -4.66
CA GLU A 27 -11.07 0.57 -4.11
C GLU A 27 -10.13 1.65 -3.61
N LEU A 28 -9.06 1.25 -2.92
CA LEU A 28 -8.05 2.19 -2.44
C LEU A 28 -7.41 2.95 -3.59
N LYS A 29 -7.04 2.25 -4.65
CA LYS A 29 -6.45 2.87 -5.84
C LYS A 29 -7.41 3.87 -6.49
N GLU A 30 -8.68 3.51 -6.59
CA GLU A 30 -9.70 4.40 -7.13
C GLU A 30 -9.87 5.65 -6.27
N GLN A 31 -9.93 5.48 -4.95
CA GLN A 31 -10.03 6.59 -4.02
C GLN A 31 -8.85 7.54 -4.15
N LEU A 32 -7.64 7.00 -4.29
CA LEU A 32 -6.45 7.81 -4.48
C LEU A 32 -6.46 8.56 -5.80
N LYS A 33 -6.90 7.91 -6.89
CA LYS A 33 -7.00 8.56 -8.20
C LYS A 33 -8.00 9.70 -8.20
N ARG A 34 -9.09 9.54 -7.47
CA ARG A 34 -10.14 10.55 -7.36
C ARG A 34 -9.85 11.60 -6.31
N SER A 35 -8.75 11.43 -5.57
CA SER A 35 -8.41 12.29 -4.42
C SER A 35 -9.46 12.26 -3.30
N ASP A 36 -10.21 11.16 -3.21
CA ASP A 36 -11.17 10.95 -2.13
C ASP A 36 -10.48 10.60 -0.81
N ILE A 37 -9.25 10.12 -0.88
CA ILE A 37 -8.44 9.80 0.29
C ILE A 37 -7.03 10.37 0.06
N THR A 38 -6.42 10.87 1.12
CA THR A 38 -5.06 11.44 1.02
C THR A 38 -4.00 10.39 1.37
N LEU A 39 -2.77 10.68 0.94
CA LEU A 39 -1.62 9.85 1.29
C LEU A 39 -1.48 9.72 2.81
N LYS A 40 -1.67 10.81 3.54
CA LYS A 40 -1.57 10.81 5.00
C LYS A 40 -2.60 9.87 5.61
N GLU A 41 -3.84 9.91 5.13
CA GLU A 41 -4.90 9.04 5.63
C GLU A 41 -4.56 7.56 5.39
N VAL A 42 -4.02 7.24 4.23
CA VAL A 42 -3.62 5.87 3.90
C VAL A 42 -2.49 5.39 4.82
N LEU A 43 -1.49 6.22 5.04
CA LEU A 43 -0.38 5.88 5.92
C LEU A 43 -0.84 5.71 7.37
N ASP A 44 -1.78 6.53 7.82
CA ASP A 44 -2.35 6.41 9.16
C ASP A 44 -3.14 5.10 9.30
N LYS A 45 -3.89 4.72 8.27
CA LYS A 45 -4.66 3.48 8.26
C LYS A 45 -3.78 2.23 8.14
N ALA A 46 -2.60 2.36 7.56
CA ALA A 46 -1.70 1.24 7.34
C ALA A 46 -1.29 0.53 8.62
N SER A 47 -1.27 1.24 9.74
CA SER A 47 -0.92 0.63 11.03
C SER A 47 -2.07 -0.16 11.64
N SER A 48 -3.32 0.13 11.28
CA SER A 48 -4.50 -0.53 11.83
C SER A 48 -5.22 -1.42 10.83
N ASP A 49 -5.05 -1.18 9.53
CA ASP A 49 -5.67 -1.98 8.46
C ASP A 49 -4.62 -2.88 7.82
N GLU A 50 -4.78 -4.17 8.01
CA GLU A 50 -3.84 -5.16 7.51
C GLU A 50 -3.71 -5.16 5.99
N ILE A 51 -4.81 -4.97 5.28
CA ILE A 51 -4.81 -4.95 3.81
C ILE A 51 -4.03 -3.74 3.30
N ILE A 52 -4.30 -2.57 3.87
CA ILE A 52 -3.58 -1.34 3.53
C ILE A 52 -2.11 -1.48 3.90
N GLY A 53 -1.83 -1.99 5.10
CA GLY A 53 -0.46 -2.17 5.57
C GLY A 53 0.38 -3.11 4.71
N LYS A 54 -0.25 -4.10 4.07
CA LYS A 54 0.43 -5.03 3.17
C LYS A 54 0.60 -4.50 1.76
N THR A 55 0.00 -3.36 1.43
CA THR A 55 0.13 -2.75 0.12
C THR A 55 1.55 -2.22 -0.07
N LYS A 56 2.13 -2.48 -1.23
CA LYS A 56 3.48 -1.97 -1.53
C LYS A 56 3.46 -0.47 -1.68
N VAL A 57 4.51 0.20 -1.21
CA VAL A 57 4.67 1.65 -1.34
C VAL A 57 4.63 2.06 -2.81
N SER A 58 5.28 1.30 -3.69
CA SER A 58 5.27 1.58 -5.12
C SER A 58 3.86 1.60 -5.69
N ALA A 59 3.03 0.63 -5.33
CA ALA A 59 1.65 0.55 -5.79
C ALA A 59 0.83 1.75 -5.30
N LEU A 60 1.04 2.17 -4.06
CA LEU A 60 0.39 3.34 -3.51
C LEU A 60 0.75 4.60 -4.29
N LEU A 61 2.04 4.83 -4.51
CA LEU A 61 2.52 6.01 -5.22
C LEU A 61 2.03 6.04 -6.66
N GLU A 62 2.05 4.90 -7.34
CA GLU A 62 1.55 4.80 -8.71
C GLU A 62 0.06 5.10 -8.82
N SER A 63 -0.67 4.92 -7.74
CA SER A 63 -2.12 5.16 -7.71
C SER A 63 -2.48 6.63 -7.50
N LEU A 64 -1.52 7.44 -7.08
CA LEU A 64 -1.77 8.86 -6.88
C LEU A 64 -1.94 9.57 -8.22
N PRO A 65 -2.85 10.56 -8.31
CA PRO A 65 -2.98 11.37 -9.52
C PRO A 65 -1.67 12.14 -9.73
N LYS A 66 -1.24 12.33 -10.92
CA LYS A 66 0.01 13.02 -11.28
C LYS A 66 1.29 12.24 -10.95
N VAL A 67 1.19 11.04 -10.42
CA VAL A 67 2.36 10.20 -10.16
C VAL A 67 2.25 8.94 -11.01
N GLY A 68 3.17 8.80 -11.96
CA GLY A 68 3.25 7.60 -12.79
C GLY A 68 4.28 6.63 -12.22
N LYS A 69 4.46 5.50 -12.90
CA LYS A 69 5.43 4.48 -12.48
C LYS A 69 6.85 5.02 -12.37
N VAL A 70 7.26 5.83 -13.33
CA VAL A 70 8.61 6.40 -13.36
C VAL A 70 8.81 7.33 -12.17
N LYS A 71 7.86 8.23 -11.95
CA LYS A 71 7.95 9.18 -10.86
C LYS A 71 7.89 8.49 -9.50
N ALA A 72 7.05 7.47 -9.36
CA ALA A 72 6.97 6.68 -8.14
C ALA A 72 8.33 6.04 -7.81
N LYS A 73 8.98 5.48 -8.81
CA LYS A 73 10.30 4.87 -8.66
C LYS A 73 11.34 5.91 -8.25
N GLU A 74 11.33 7.07 -8.90
CA GLU A 74 12.25 8.15 -8.57
C GLU A 74 12.09 8.62 -7.13
N ILE A 75 10.85 8.78 -6.68
CA ILE A 75 10.56 9.19 -5.31
C ILE A 75 11.08 8.14 -4.31
N MET A 76 10.87 6.86 -4.60
CA MET A 76 11.36 5.80 -3.72
C MET A 76 12.88 5.78 -3.65
N GLU A 77 13.55 5.98 -4.77
CA GLU A 77 15.01 6.06 -4.80
C GLU A 77 15.51 7.29 -4.02
N GLU A 78 14.86 8.43 -4.22
CA GLU A 78 15.18 9.67 -3.52
C GLU A 78 15.07 9.51 -2.01
N LEU A 79 14.05 8.81 -1.55
CA LEU A 79 13.78 8.62 -0.14
C LEU A 79 14.42 7.34 0.43
N GLU A 80 15.17 6.64 -0.39
CA GLU A 80 15.83 5.38 -0.01
C GLU A 80 14.85 4.31 0.47
N ILE A 81 13.73 4.20 -0.21
CA ILE A 81 12.72 3.19 0.07
C ILE A 81 12.87 2.04 -0.93
N ALA A 82 13.00 0.82 -0.42
CA ALA A 82 13.12 -0.36 -1.29
C ALA A 82 11.84 -0.57 -2.12
N GLN A 83 11.99 -1.03 -3.36
CA GLN A 83 10.85 -1.28 -4.25
C GLN A 83 9.87 -2.31 -3.68
N THR A 84 10.35 -3.20 -2.83
CA THR A 84 9.53 -4.24 -2.21
C THR A 84 8.96 -3.83 -0.85
N ARG A 85 9.26 -2.61 -0.40
CA ARG A 85 8.76 -2.12 0.89
C ARG A 85 7.24 -2.00 0.89
N ARG A 86 6.63 -2.46 1.97
CA ARG A 86 5.19 -2.35 2.18
C ARG A 86 4.90 -1.22 3.16
N LEU A 87 3.68 -0.69 3.13
CA LEU A 87 3.33 0.47 3.97
C LEU A 87 3.58 0.20 5.46
N ARG A 88 3.21 -0.97 5.95
CA ARG A 88 3.44 -1.32 7.36
C ARG A 88 4.90 -1.45 7.72
N GLY A 89 5.77 -1.64 6.73
CA GLY A 89 7.20 -1.76 6.94
C GLY A 89 7.96 -0.45 6.85
N LEU A 90 7.27 0.66 6.60
CA LEU A 90 7.92 1.97 6.56
C LEU A 90 8.36 2.39 7.96
N GLY A 91 9.61 2.84 8.07
CA GLY A 91 10.08 3.44 9.29
C GLY A 91 9.50 4.84 9.45
N ASP A 92 9.49 5.35 10.68
CA ASP A 92 8.95 6.68 10.97
C ASP A 92 9.62 7.76 10.12
N ARG A 93 10.93 7.63 9.93
CA ARG A 93 11.71 8.56 9.12
C ARG A 93 11.27 8.54 7.66
N GLN A 94 11.11 7.35 7.10
CA GLN A 94 10.70 7.18 5.72
C GLN A 94 9.27 7.69 5.51
N ARG A 95 8.39 7.39 6.46
CA ARG A 95 7.00 7.85 6.43
C ARG A 95 6.95 9.37 6.45
N ARG A 96 7.70 10.00 7.33
CA ARG A 96 7.76 11.45 7.44
C ARG A 96 8.31 12.08 6.16
N ALA A 97 9.42 11.52 5.64
CA ALA A 97 10.01 12.00 4.40
C ALA A 97 9.05 11.91 3.22
N LEU A 98 8.28 10.81 3.16
CA LEU A 98 7.29 10.61 2.12
C LEU A 98 6.18 11.66 2.20
N LEU A 99 5.68 11.92 3.41
CA LEU A 99 4.65 12.93 3.62
C LEU A 99 5.14 14.32 3.22
N GLU A 100 6.36 14.69 3.63
CA GLU A 100 6.95 15.97 3.28
C GLU A 100 7.12 16.11 1.77
N ARG A 101 7.49 15.03 1.10
CA ARG A 101 7.68 15.03 -0.36
C ARG A 101 6.40 15.41 -1.10
N PHE A 102 5.25 15.06 -0.52
CA PHE A 102 3.94 15.37 -1.09
C PHE A 102 3.29 16.61 -0.47
N GLY A 103 4.03 17.35 0.32
CA GLY A 103 3.56 18.63 0.86
C GLY A 103 2.77 18.54 2.16
N TYR A 104 2.78 17.39 2.82
CA TYR A 104 2.15 17.27 4.13
C TYR A 104 3.15 17.60 5.22
N SER A 105 2.75 18.43 6.17
CA SER A 105 3.57 18.71 7.34
C SER A 105 2.99 17.99 8.54
N GLU A 106 3.86 17.37 9.34
CA GLU A 106 3.47 16.79 10.61
C GLU A 106 3.67 17.84 11.68
N GLU A 107 2.61 18.12 12.38
CA GLU A 107 2.67 18.98 13.56
C GLU A 107 2.58 18.13 14.81
#